data_a428c09dc4556566cf072982bc05c61d
#
_entry.id   a428c09dc4556566cf072982bc05c61d
#
_cell.length_a   1.000
_cell.length_b   1.000
_cell.length_c   1.000
_cell.angle_alpha   90.00
_cell.angle_beta   90.00
_cell.angle_gamma   90.00
#
_symmetry.space_group_name_H-M   'P 1'
#
loop_
_entity.id
_entity.type
_entity.pdbx_description
1 polymer ?
#
loop_
_entity_poly.entity_id
_entity_poly.type
_entity_poly.pdbx_seq_one_letter_code
_entity_poly.pdbx_strand_id
1 'polypeptide(L)'
;MRIRSAATAAVAVLGLSVLSACGQAQPGGPAPTGTSADGGSTATSAPAPAPADDPKALDGLTAAGPVDLKTAPKVDLGSLPISTASVQRKVLVPGTGPAATKEHTVRVKTQIYNGTSGKLLDDGYGKARAEEGYRLGRTDVIAGFMEGLVGARKGGRVAFTIPPAKGFGDSGNAQLGVAPTDTIVVIADVSEVHKGLTVLEGEGSPSPAGFPTVEFPDGNGKAPKVTIPKGDVPTETKQATLIEGDGPVVKANQFIAAQYHGVLWKDGKAFDSSWERGAAADFPIGAGAVIPGWDRTLVGKKVGSRVLLVIPPKDGYGEQGNPQGGISGTDTLVFVVDILDTY
;
A
#
# COMPACT_ATOMS: atom_id res chain seq x y z
N MET A 1 -36.45 -31.70 2.24
CA MET A 1 -35.87 -30.43 2.65
C MET A 1 -34.38 -30.46 2.30
N ARG A 2 -34.03 -29.91 1.15
CA ARG A 2 -32.66 -29.99 0.60
C ARG A 2 -31.91 -28.71 0.97
N ILE A 3 -30.88 -28.84 1.80
CA ILE A 3 -29.99 -27.75 2.19
C ILE A 3 -29.04 -27.48 1.02
N ARG A 4 -29.13 -26.31 0.40
CA ARG A 4 -28.18 -25.85 -0.60
C ARG A 4 -27.01 -25.19 0.13
N SER A 5 -25.85 -25.82 0.08
CA SER A 5 -24.59 -25.22 0.49
C SER A 5 -24.25 -24.08 -0.45
N ALA A 6 -24.21 -22.87 0.07
CA ALA A 6 -23.65 -21.72 -0.62
C ALA A 6 -22.13 -21.82 -0.55
N ALA A 7 -21.49 -22.05 -1.69
CA ALA A 7 -20.06 -21.95 -1.82
C ALA A 7 -19.66 -20.46 -1.78
N THR A 8 -19.06 -20.05 -0.68
CA THR A 8 -18.44 -18.72 -0.55
C THR A 8 -17.19 -18.74 -1.42
N ALA A 9 -17.23 -18.04 -2.54
CA ALA A 9 -16.06 -17.79 -3.36
C ALA A 9 -15.15 -16.82 -2.60
N ALA A 10 -14.06 -17.34 -2.05
CA ALA A 10 -12.97 -16.53 -1.53
C ALA A 10 -12.31 -15.81 -2.72
N VAL A 11 -12.55 -14.51 -2.83
CA VAL A 11 -11.80 -13.64 -3.74
C VAL A 11 -10.41 -13.48 -3.13
N ALA A 12 -9.45 -14.21 -3.68
CA ALA A 12 -8.04 -14.00 -3.38
C ALA A 12 -7.62 -12.69 -4.05
N VAL A 13 -7.63 -11.62 -3.28
CA VAL A 13 -6.92 -10.38 -3.64
C VAL A 13 -5.44 -10.72 -3.50
N LEU A 14 -4.78 -11.03 -4.61
CA LEU A 14 -3.32 -11.06 -4.69
C LEU A 14 -2.80 -9.61 -4.74
N GLY A 15 -3.09 -8.85 -3.71
CA GLY A 15 -2.26 -7.71 -3.39
C GLY A 15 -0.89 -8.26 -2.99
N LEU A 16 0.19 -7.70 -3.55
CA LEU A 16 1.57 -7.98 -3.12
C LEU A 16 1.73 -7.54 -1.65
N SER A 17 1.10 -8.28 -0.73
CA SER A 17 1.23 -8.07 0.71
C SER A 17 2.56 -8.67 1.13
N VAL A 18 3.58 -7.84 1.25
CA VAL A 18 4.83 -8.21 1.89
C VAL A 18 4.55 -8.44 3.37
N LEU A 19 4.54 -9.69 3.79
CA LEU A 19 4.60 -10.07 5.21
C LEU A 19 5.91 -9.51 5.78
N SER A 20 5.81 -8.44 6.56
CA SER A 20 6.90 -7.95 7.40
C SER A 20 7.20 -9.00 8.47
N ALA A 21 8.24 -9.80 8.26
CA ALA A 21 8.82 -10.62 9.31
C ALA A 21 9.55 -9.69 10.30
N CYS A 22 8.90 -9.35 11.39
CA CYS A 22 9.56 -8.76 12.55
C CYS A 22 10.50 -9.82 13.16
N GLY A 23 11.80 -9.70 12.89
CA GLY A 23 12.84 -10.40 13.63
C GLY A 23 12.90 -9.87 15.04
N GLN A 24 12.47 -10.69 16.02
CA GLN A 24 12.71 -10.44 17.43
C GLN A 24 14.19 -10.67 17.73
N ALA A 25 14.89 -9.62 18.12
CA ALA A 25 16.17 -9.71 18.78
C ALA A 25 15.96 -10.13 20.24
N GLN A 26 16.37 -11.35 20.60
CA GLN A 26 16.41 -11.81 21.97
C GLN A 26 17.78 -11.48 22.60
N PRO A 27 17.84 -10.96 23.82
CA PRO A 27 19.14 -10.76 24.53
C PRO A 27 19.73 -12.06 25.06
N GLY A 28 21.03 -12.16 24.99
CA GLY A 28 21.86 -13.31 25.20
C GLY A 28 21.72 -14.07 26.50
N GLY A 29 21.85 -15.39 26.37
CA GLY A 29 22.22 -16.33 27.41
C GLY A 29 23.51 -17.07 27.03
N PRO A 30 24.32 -17.59 27.98
CA PRO A 30 25.70 -17.97 27.75
C PRO A 30 25.86 -19.30 27.01
N ALA A 31 26.93 -19.39 26.24
CA ALA A 31 27.33 -20.54 25.46
C ALA A 31 27.68 -21.77 26.30
N PRO A 32 27.38 -22.99 25.87
CA PRO A 32 28.06 -24.18 26.27
C PRO A 32 29.19 -24.52 25.29
N THR A 33 30.36 -24.70 25.85
CA THR A 33 31.56 -25.30 25.25
C THR A 33 31.35 -26.78 25.01
N GLY A 34 31.76 -27.28 23.86
CA GLY A 34 32.12 -28.69 23.79
C GLY A 34 31.90 -29.41 22.45
N THR A 35 33.02 -29.68 21.85
CA THR A 35 33.48 -30.87 21.10
C THR A 35 33.06 -31.09 19.66
N SER A 36 34.09 -31.11 18.87
CA SER A 36 34.20 -31.52 17.44
C SER A 36 33.72 -32.95 17.18
N ALA A 37 33.06 -33.16 16.05
CA ALA A 37 33.32 -34.34 15.18
C ALA A 37 32.58 -34.17 13.85
N ASP A 38 33.40 -34.22 12.85
CA ASP A 38 33.24 -34.97 11.57
C ASP A 38 32.38 -34.41 10.40
N GLY A 39 33.10 -34.27 9.35
CA GLY A 39 32.94 -33.97 7.98
C GLY A 39 31.66 -34.43 7.27
N GLY A 40 30.91 -33.45 6.89
CA GLY A 40 29.97 -33.50 5.80
C GLY A 40 30.09 -32.26 4.95
N SER A 41 30.92 -32.32 3.90
CA SER A 41 31.06 -31.25 2.92
C SER A 41 29.75 -31.14 2.11
N THR A 42 28.80 -30.37 2.60
CA THR A 42 27.75 -29.82 1.77
C THR A 42 28.37 -28.68 0.97
N ALA A 43 28.66 -28.96 -0.31
CA ALA A 43 29.03 -27.93 -1.26
C ALA A 43 27.89 -26.89 -1.31
N THR A 44 28.08 -25.81 -0.56
CA THR A 44 27.27 -24.59 -0.71
C THR A 44 27.60 -24.05 -2.09
N SER A 45 26.73 -24.31 -3.08
CA SER A 45 26.86 -23.67 -4.38
C SER A 45 26.87 -22.17 -4.15
N ALA A 46 27.91 -21.51 -4.63
CA ALA A 46 27.97 -20.05 -4.60
C ALA A 46 26.69 -19.48 -5.25
N PRO A 47 26.13 -18.39 -4.71
CA PRO A 47 24.98 -17.76 -5.33
C PRO A 47 25.34 -17.41 -6.78
N ALA A 48 24.38 -17.68 -7.69
CA ALA A 48 24.55 -17.32 -9.09
C ALA A 48 24.91 -15.82 -9.21
N PRO A 49 25.82 -15.44 -10.10
CA PRO A 49 26.18 -14.05 -10.29
C PRO A 49 24.94 -13.23 -10.62
N ALA A 50 24.84 -12.03 -10.03
CA ALA A 50 23.76 -11.08 -10.33
C ALA A 50 23.75 -10.80 -11.86
N PRO A 51 22.55 -10.69 -12.47
CA PRO A 51 22.44 -10.40 -13.90
C PRO A 51 23.11 -9.07 -14.24
N ALA A 52 23.76 -9.02 -15.40
CA ALA A 52 24.31 -7.78 -15.94
C ALA A 52 23.21 -6.94 -16.61
N ASP A 53 23.38 -5.63 -16.68
CA ASP A 53 22.47 -4.76 -17.44
C ASP A 53 22.61 -5.03 -18.95
N ASP A 54 21.50 -5.35 -19.58
CA ASP A 54 21.37 -5.38 -21.03
C ASP A 54 20.48 -4.19 -21.48
N PRO A 55 21.06 -3.15 -22.09
CA PRO A 55 20.30 -2.00 -22.54
C PRO A 55 19.31 -2.33 -23.67
N LYS A 56 19.41 -3.53 -24.25
CA LYS A 56 18.50 -4.03 -25.29
C LYS A 56 17.47 -5.03 -24.77
N ALA A 57 17.45 -5.27 -23.48
CA ALA A 57 16.59 -6.31 -22.87
C ALA A 57 15.12 -6.21 -23.27
N LEU A 58 14.62 -5.03 -23.60
CA LEU A 58 13.23 -4.78 -24.02
C LEU A 58 13.07 -4.48 -25.52
N ASP A 59 14.14 -4.52 -26.35
CA ASP A 59 14.06 -4.10 -27.76
C ASP A 59 13.03 -4.90 -28.56
N GLY A 60 13.01 -6.20 -28.44
CA GLY A 60 12.07 -7.11 -29.10
C GLY A 60 10.67 -7.15 -28.49
N LEU A 61 10.48 -6.56 -27.31
CA LEU A 61 9.20 -6.61 -26.61
C LEU A 61 8.15 -5.71 -27.28
N THR A 62 6.97 -6.30 -27.55
CA THR A 62 5.79 -5.58 -28.05
C THR A 62 4.55 -5.90 -27.23
N ALA A 63 3.57 -4.98 -27.22
CA ALA A 63 2.27 -5.21 -26.61
C ALA A 63 1.19 -4.53 -27.46
N ALA A 64 0.53 -5.30 -28.32
CA ALA A 64 -0.44 -4.82 -29.29
C ALA A 64 -1.85 -4.76 -28.67
N GLY A 65 -2.66 -3.84 -29.14
CA GLY A 65 -4.04 -3.63 -28.73
C GLY A 65 -4.29 -2.23 -28.14
N PRO A 66 -5.56 -1.87 -27.91
CA PRO A 66 -5.94 -0.57 -27.38
C PRO A 66 -5.47 -0.41 -25.91
N VAL A 67 -5.31 0.85 -25.48
CA VAL A 67 -5.11 1.22 -24.06
C VAL A 67 -6.49 1.64 -23.52
N ASP A 68 -7.42 0.70 -23.41
CA ASP A 68 -8.81 0.94 -23.00
C ASP A 68 -9.14 0.37 -21.61
N LEU A 69 -8.14 -0.26 -20.94
CA LEU A 69 -8.24 -0.91 -19.63
C LEU A 69 -9.28 -2.05 -19.56
N LYS A 70 -9.90 -2.39 -20.67
CA LYS A 70 -10.88 -3.48 -20.79
C LYS A 70 -10.32 -4.68 -21.51
N THR A 71 -9.46 -4.42 -22.49
CA THR A 71 -8.88 -5.42 -23.37
C THR A 71 -7.41 -5.64 -23.01
N ALA A 72 -7.07 -6.85 -22.58
CA ALA A 72 -5.68 -7.21 -22.32
C ALA A 72 -4.83 -7.05 -23.58
N PRO A 73 -3.66 -6.40 -23.51
CA PRO A 73 -2.76 -6.34 -24.64
C PRO A 73 -2.24 -7.73 -25.01
N LYS A 74 -2.03 -7.96 -26.31
CA LYS A 74 -1.30 -9.13 -26.79
C LYS A 74 0.19 -8.86 -26.66
N VAL A 75 0.82 -9.48 -25.68
CA VAL A 75 2.24 -9.29 -25.37
C VAL A 75 3.08 -10.32 -26.07
N ASP A 76 4.13 -9.86 -26.75
CA ASP A 76 5.25 -10.65 -27.22
C ASP A 76 6.50 -10.13 -26.47
N LEU A 77 7.10 -10.98 -25.68
CA LEU A 77 8.28 -10.61 -24.88
C LEU A 77 9.57 -10.54 -25.74
N GLY A 78 9.53 -11.07 -26.98
CA GLY A 78 10.70 -11.17 -27.82
C GLY A 78 11.62 -12.31 -27.39
N SER A 79 12.92 -12.05 -27.36
CA SER A 79 13.92 -13.08 -26.98
C SER A 79 13.97 -13.30 -25.48
N LEU A 80 13.96 -14.56 -25.06
CA LEU A 80 14.14 -14.97 -23.67
C LEU A 80 15.53 -15.62 -23.49
N PRO A 81 16.10 -15.57 -22.28
CA PRO A 81 15.61 -14.89 -21.09
C PRO A 81 15.82 -13.37 -21.15
N ILE A 82 14.86 -12.61 -20.56
CA ILE A 82 15.05 -11.21 -20.24
C ILE A 82 15.64 -11.14 -18.83
N SER A 83 16.87 -10.60 -18.74
CA SER A 83 17.61 -10.51 -17.47
C SER A 83 18.27 -9.14 -17.38
N THR A 84 18.06 -8.42 -16.26
CA THR A 84 18.57 -7.07 -16.05
C THR A 84 19.07 -6.89 -14.62
N ALA A 85 20.10 -6.05 -14.42
CA ALA A 85 20.60 -5.66 -13.10
C ALA A 85 19.93 -4.39 -12.56
N SER A 86 19.36 -3.57 -13.44
CA SER A 86 18.60 -2.37 -13.08
C SER A 86 17.19 -2.40 -13.71
N VAL A 87 16.33 -1.50 -13.27
CA VAL A 87 15.03 -1.31 -13.89
C VAL A 87 15.21 -0.69 -15.28
N GLN A 88 14.89 -1.47 -16.32
CA GLN A 88 14.85 -0.99 -17.71
C GLN A 88 13.42 -0.64 -18.06
N ARG A 89 13.20 0.41 -18.85
CA ARG A 89 11.87 0.89 -19.19
C ARG A 89 11.75 1.23 -20.68
N LYS A 90 10.64 0.80 -21.30
CA LYS A 90 10.29 1.09 -22.70
C LYS A 90 8.88 1.67 -22.76
N VAL A 91 8.69 2.76 -23.47
CA VAL A 91 7.37 3.30 -23.80
C VAL A 91 6.85 2.58 -25.06
N LEU A 92 5.76 1.84 -24.91
CA LEU A 92 5.13 1.10 -26.01
C LEU A 92 4.05 1.94 -26.69
N VAL A 93 3.27 2.68 -25.89
CA VAL A 93 2.29 3.66 -26.38
C VAL A 93 2.53 4.94 -25.58
N PRO A 94 2.82 6.06 -26.24
CA PRO A 94 2.98 7.33 -25.56
C PRO A 94 1.65 7.78 -24.95
N GLY A 95 1.68 8.22 -23.71
CA GLY A 95 0.54 8.83 -23.04
C GLY A 95 0.57 10.36 -23.17
N THR A 96 -0.39 11.01 -22.52
CA THR A 96 -0.56 12.46 -22.50
C THR A 96 -0.37 13.05 -21.10
N GLY A 97 -0.27 14.38 -20.99
CA GLY A 97 -0.13 15.07 -19.71
C GLY A 97 1.25 14.95 -19.07
N PRO A 98 1.38 15.34 -17.79
CA PRO A 98 2.66 15.30 -17.08
C PRO A 98 3.15 13.87 -16.86
N ALA A 99 4.47 13.71 -16.85
CA ALA A 99 5.09 12.43 -16.48
C ALA A 99 4.98 12.20 -14.97
N ALA A 100 4.70 10.98 -14.56
CA ALA A 100 4.65 10.61 -13.16
C ALA A 100 6.03 10.78 -12.49
N THR A 101 6.03 11.34 -11.30
CA THR A 101 7.19 11.43 -10.40
C THR A 101 6.87 10.67 -9.11
N LYS A 102 7.82 10.58 -8.19
CA LYS A 102 7.59 9.95 -6.88
C LYS A 102 6.50 10.61 -6.04
N GLU A 103 6.10 11.83 -6.38
CA GLU A 103 5.02 12.56 -5.69
C GLU A 103 3.63 12.24 -6.24
N HIS A 104 3.54 11.48 -7.32
CA HIS A 104 2.28 11.16 -7.97
C HIS A 104 1.73 9.80 -7.55
N THR A 105 0.43 9.70 -7.63
CA THR A 105 -0.33 8.45 -7.66
C THR A 105 -0.60 8.09 -9.12
N VAL A 106 -0.43 6.82 -9.46
CA VAL A 106 -0.66 6.26 -10.79
C VAL A 106 -1.67 5.14 -10.68
N ARG A 107 -2.73 5.16 -11.50
CA ARG A 107 -3.66 4.05 -11.65
C ARG A 107 -3.35 3.26 -12.91
N VAL A 108 -3.29 1.94 -12.78
CA VAL A 108 -2.86 1.05 -13.86
C VAL A 108 -3.67 -0.24 -13.91
N LYS A 109 -3.65 -0.87 -15.09
CA LYS A 109 -3.83 -2.31 -15.24
C LYS A 109 -2.55 -2.91 -15.75
N THR A 110 -2.18 -4.07 -15.23
CA THR A 110 -0.88 -4.69 -15.52
C THR A 110 -1.04 -6.11 -16.01
N GLN A 111 -0.07 -6.55 -16.82
CA GLN A 111 0.27 -7.95 -16.99
C GLN A 111 1.71 -8.15 -16.54
N ILE A 112 1.95 -9.17 -15.71
CA ILE A 112 3.24 -9.42 -15.07
C ILE A 112 3.75 -10.79 -15.54
N TYR A 113 4.97 -10.82 -16.03
CA TYR A 113 5.61 -12.01 -16.60
C TYR A 113 6.91 -12.35 -15.88
N ASN A 114 7.24 -13.63 -15.84
CA ASN A 114 8.57 -14.09 -15.50
C ASN A 114 9.48 -13.90 -16.73
N GLY A 115 10.52 -13.08 -16.60
CA GLY A 115 11.43 -12.74 -17.70
C GLY A 115 12.30 -13.92 -18.16
N THR A 116 12.53 -14.91 -17.31
CA THR A 116 13.33 -16.10 -17.67
C THR A 116 12.50 -17.09 -18.50
N SER A 117 11.29 -17.39 -18.05
CA SER A 117 10.44 -18.41 -18.67
C SER A 117 9.39 -17.87 -19.63
N GLY A 118 9.12 -16.57 -19.62
CA GLY A 118 8.02 -15.95 -20.36
C GLY A 118 6.63 -16.24 -19.79
N LYS A 119 6.54 -16.94 -18.65
CA LYS A 119 5.24 -17.30 -18.04
C LYS A 119 4.53 -16.05 -17.51
N LEU A 120 3.23 -15.93 -17.84
CA LEU A 120 2.34 -14.94 -17.23
C LEU A 120 2.15 -15.29 -15.75
N LEU A 121 2.53 -14.38 -14.87
CA LEU A 121 2.43 -14.52 -13.40
C LEU A 121 1.13 -13.90 -12.87
N ASP A 122 0.74 -12.76 -13.42
CA ASP A 122 -0.49 -12.07 -13.05
C ASP A 122 -1.11 -11.34 -14.25
N ASP A 123 -2.44 -11.38 -14.33
CA ASP A 123 -3.24 -10.70 -15.35
C ASP A 123 -4.28 -9.77 -14.71
N GLY A 124 -3.97 -8.49 -14.66
CA GLY A 124 -4.85 -7.43 -14.16
C GLY A 124 -6.10 -7.17 -15.03
N TYR A 125 -6.19 -7.78 -16.22
CA TYR A 125 -7.36 -7.69 -17.11
C TYR A 125 -8.37 -8.82 -16.90
N GLY A 126 -8.09 -9.75 -16.00
CA GLY A 126 -9.01 -10.84 -15.66
C GLY A 126 -10.38 -10.30 -15.23
N LYS A 127 -11.41 -11.15 -15.34
CA LYS A 127 -12.80 -10.79 -15.03
C LYS A 127 -12.91 -10.17 -13.63
N ALA A 128 -13.54 -9.01 -13.55
CA ALA A 128 -13.84 -8.25 -12.33
C ALA A 128 -12.64 -7.66 -11.57
N ARG A 129 -11.42 -7.66 -12.14
CA ARG A 129 -10.31 -6.92 -11.51
C ARG A 129 -10.45 -5.42 -11.77
N ALA A 130 -10.44 -4.64 -10.70
CA ALA A 130 -10.36 -3.18 -10.76
C ALA A 130 -8.96 -2.73 -11.22
N GLU A 131 -8.84 -1.47 -11.58
CA GLU A 131 -7.55 -0.81 -11.70
C GLU A 131 -6.89 -0.76 -10.33
N GLU A 132 -5.58 -0.92 -10.30
CA GLU A 132 -4.78 -0.79 -9.09
C GLU A 132 -4.13 0.60 -9.05
N GLY A 133 -4.16 1.22 -7.89
CA GLY A 133 -3.52 2.50 -7.66
C GLY A 133 -2.22 2.35 -6.88
N TYR A 134 -1.23 3.19 -7.20
CA TYR A 134 0.08 3.18 -6.57
C TYR A 134 0.57 4.60 -6.35
N ARG A 135 0.77 5.01 -5.11
CA ARG A 135 1.47 6.23 -4.74
C ARG A 135 2.97 5.97 -4.81
N LEU A 136 3.65 6.56 -5.82
CA LEU A 136 5.01 6.15 -6.21
C LEU A 136 6.10 6.46 -5.18
N GLY A 137 5.81 7.28 -4.16
CA GLY A 137 6.73 7.56 -3.05
C GLY A 137 6.76 6.51 -1.94
N ARG A 138 5.90 5.49 -2.00
CA ARG A 138 5.86 4.42 -0.99
C ARG A 138 7.11 3.55 -1.03
N THR A 139 7.49 3.02 0.15
CA THR A 139 8.66 2.15 0.32
C THR A 139 8.30 0.73 0.76
N ASP A 140 7.02 0.47 1.04
CA ASP A 140 6.47 -0.82 1.47
C ASP A 140 5.99 -1.70 0.30
N VAL A 141 6.27 -1.29 -0.92
CA VAL A 141 5.97 -2.02 -2.16
C VAL A 141 7.30 -2.35 -2.86
N ILE A 142 7.29 -3.35 -3.72
CA ILE A 142 8.45 -3.75 -4.53
C ILE A 142 9.05 -2.52 -5.24
N ALA A 143 10.27 -2.17 -4.87
CA ALA A 143 10.91 -0.92 -5.29
C ALA A 143 11.01 -0.78 -6.81
N GLY A 144 11.32 -1.88 -7.52
CA GLY A 144 11.42 -1.90 -8.97
C GLY A 144 10.10 -1.63 -9.68
N PHE A 145 8.97 -2.00 -9.06
CA PHE A 145 7.64 -1.71 -9.60
C PHE A 145 7.35 -0.20 -9.57
N MET A 146 7.61 0.45 -8.43
CA MET A 146 7.45 1.91 -8.30
C MET A 146 8.38 2.67 -9.23
N GLU A 147 9.63 2.25 -9.32
CA GLU A 147 10.64 2.86 -10.21
C GLU A 147 10.25 2.75 -11.68
N GLY A 148 9.71 1.60 -12.11
CA GLY A 148 9.27 1.37 -13.49
C GLY A 148 8.09 2.24 -13.93
N LEU A 149 7.25 2.67 -12.99
CA LEU A 149 6.11 3.57 -13.24
C LEU A 149 6.50 5.05 -13.26
N VAL A 150 7.67 5.43 -12.72
CA VAL A 150 8.16 6.81 -12.84
C VAL A 150 8.34 7.17 -14.32
N GLY A 151 7.87 8.35 -14.72
CA GLY A 151 7.86 8.80 -16.11
C GLY A 151 6.67 8.30 -16.93
N ALA A 152 5.78 7.47 -16.36
CA ALA A 152 4.53 7.08 -17.02
C ALA A 152 3.60 8.28 -17.22
N ARG A 153 2.74 8.22 -18.25
CA ARG A 153 1.77 9.27 -18.58
C ARG A 153 0.39 8.66 -18.77
N LYS A 154 -0.64 9.42 -18.46
CA LYS A 154 -2.04 9.00 -18.64
C LYS A 154 -2.31 8.56 -20.09
N GLY A 155 -3.02 7.44 -20.26
CA GLY A 155 -3.35 6.86 -21.56
C GLY A 155 -2.18 6.17 -22.26
N GLY A 156 -1.02 6.07 -21.61
CA GLY A 156 0.15 5.41 -22.14
C GLY A 156 0.23 3.93 -21.77
N ARG A 157 1.05 3.18 -22.50
CA ARG A 157 1.48 1.81 -22.16
C ARG A 157 2.98 1.80 -22.01
N VAL A 158 3.46 1.26 -20.89
CA VAL A 158 4.88 1.11 -20.60
C VAL A 158 5.20 -0.35 -20.31
N ALA A 159 6.37 -0.79 -20.75
CA ALA A 159 6.99 -2.03 -20.31
C ALA A 159 8.18 -1.68 -19.42
N PHE A 160 8.41 -2.45 -18.36
CA PHE A 160 9.60 -2.31 -17.55
C PHE A 160 10.01 -3.64 -16.91
N THR A 161 11.30 -3.73 -16.55
CA THR A 161 11.86 -4.87 -15.85
C THR A 161 12.02 -4.58 -14.37
N ILE A 162 11.88 -5.61 -13.56
CA ILE A 162 12.19 -5.58 -12.12
C ILE A 162 13.26 -6.65 -11.88
N PRO A 163 14.52 -6.26 -11.72
CA PRO A 163 15.59 -7.21 -11.42
C PRO A 163 15.42 -7.78 -10.01
N PRO A 164 16.03 -8.94 -9.70
CA PRO A 164 15.91 -9.60 -8.40
C PRO A 164 16.14 -8.65 -7.22
N ALA A 165 17.20 -7.84 -7.25
CA ALA A 165 17.56 -6.91 -6.17
C ALA A 165 16.54 -5.79 -5.92
N LYS A 166 15.66 -5.51 -6.88
CA LYS A 166 14.54 -4.54 -6.78
C LYS A 166 13.18 -5.21 -6.69
N GLY A 167 13.15 -6.55 -6.70
CA GLY A 167 11.97 -7.40 -6.64
C GLY A 167 11.94 -8.26 -5.37
N PHE A 168 12.04 -9.57 -5.54
CA PHE A 168 11.97 -10.54 -4.44
C PHE A 168 13.32 -10.91 -3.83
N GLY A 169 14.42 -10.33 -4.28
CA GLY A 169 15.77 -10.57 -3.76
C GLY A 169 16.21 -12.05 -3.84
N ASP A 170 17.13 -12.40 -2.96
CA ASP A 170 17.73 -13.75 -2.90
C ASP A 170 16.76 -14.86 -2.49
N SER A 171 15.57 -14.52 -2.03
CA SER A 171 14.53 -15.50 -1.68
C SER A 171 13.66 -15.89 -2.85
N GLY A 172 13.54 -15.05 -3.88
CA GLY A 172 12.53 -15.20 -4.91
C GLY A 172 11.11 -15.21 -4.33
N ASN A 173 10.16 -15.80 -5.08
CA ASN A 173 8.79 -16.05 -4.61
C ASN A 173 8.26 -17.35 -5.19
N ALA A 174 8.38 -18.45 -4.44
CA ALA A 174 7.97 -19.77 -4.89
C ALA A 174 6.47 -19.89 -5.20
N GLN A 175 5.60 -19.12 -4.49
CA GLN A 175 4.16 -19.13 -4.73
C GLN A 175 3.80 -18.56 -6.09
N LEU A 176 4.54 -17.55 -6.53
CA LEU A 176 4.41 -16.96 -7.86
C LEU A 176 5.22 -17.70 -8.94
N GLY A 177 6.09 -18.62 -8.55
CA GLY A 177 7.00 -19.29 -9.45
C GLY A 177 8.12 -18.39 -9.95
N VAL A 178 8.64 -17.51 -9.07
CA VAL A 178 9.75 -16.60 -9.33
C VAL A 178 10.98 -17.09 -8.56
N ALA A 179 12.03 -17.50 -9.30
CA ALA A 179 13.30 -17.89 -8.71
C ALA A 179 14.11 -16.65 -8.25
N PRO A 180 15.11 -16.85 -7.35
CA PRO A 180 15.96 -15.75 -6.87
C PRO A 180 16.68 -14.94 -7.96
N THR A 181 16.91 -15.54 -9.11
CA THR A 181 17.62 -14.93 -10.25
C THR A 181 16.69 -14.37 -11.33
N ASP A 182 15.37 -14.57 -11.19
CA ASP A 182 14.43 -14.16 -12.22
C ASP A 182 14.19 -12.65 -12.23
N THR A 183 14.30 -12.06 -13.40
CA THR A 183 13.78 -10.72 -13.68
C THR A 183 12.28 -10.80 -13.95
N ILE A 184 11.51 -9.89 -13.39
CA ILE A 184 10.09 -9.75 -13.69
C ILE A 184 9.93 -8.72 -14.81
N VAL A 185 9.01 -8.96 -15.73
CA VAL A 185 8.62 -8.03 -16.79
C VAL A 185 7.19 -7.59 -16.55
N VAL A 186 6.96 -6.29 -16.52
CA VAL A 186 5.64 -5.69 -16.32
C VAL A 186 5.24 -4.91 -17.54
N ILE A 187 4.00 -5.14 -18.01
CA ILE A 187 3.33 -4.30 -18.98
C ILE A 187 2.24 -3.54 -18.23
N ALA A 188 2.27 -2.20 -18.26
CA ALA A 188 1.32 -1.37 -17.53
C ALA A 188 0.60 -0.41 -18.47
N ASP A 189 -0.73 -0.47 -18.48
CA ASP A 189 -1.62 0.51 -19.09
C ASP A 189 -2.02 1.53 -18.03
N VAL A 190 -1.75 2.80 -18.30
CA VAL A 190 -1.88 3.89 -17.34
C VAL A 190 -3.21 4.63 -17.58
N SER A 191 -4.14 4.53 -16.63
CA SER A 191 -5.43 5.23 -16.70
C SER A 191 -5.37 6.64 -16.16
N GLU A 192 -4.56 6.84 -15.10
CA GLU A 192 -4.50 8.13 -14.41
C GLU A 192 -3.11 8.38 -13.84
N VAL A 193 -2.72 9.65 -13.85
CA VAL A 193 -1.55 10.18 -13.14
C VAL A 193 -1.99 11.46 -12.47
N HIS A 194 -1.96 11.51 -11.15
CA HIS A 194 -2.33 12.71 -10.39
C HIS A 194 -1.42 12.88 -9.17
N LYS A 195 -1.46 14.08 -8.60
CA LYS A 195 -0.78 14.39 -7.35
C LYS A 195 -1.85 14.48 -6.24
N GLY A 196 -1.68 13.71 -5.18
CA GLY A 196 -2.50 13.82 -3.99
C GLY A 196 -2.30 15.16 -3.28
N LEU A 197 -3.22 15.49 -2.38
CA LEU A 197 -3.07 16.65 -1.51
C LEU A 197 -1.89 16.43 -0.54
N THR A 198 -1.25 17.50 -0.12
CA THR A 198 -0.19 17.46 0.90
C THR A 198 -0.71 17.95 2.26
N VAL A 199 -1.73 18.79 2.24
CA VAL A 199 -2.39 19.41 3.39
C VAL A 199 -3.80 19.79 2.98
N LEU A 200 -4.75 19.79 3.91
CA LEU A 200 -6.07 20.36 3.67
C LEU A 200 -6.06 21.87 3.89
N GLU A 201 -6.86 22.57 3.11
CA GLU A 201 -7.08 24.02 3.27
C GLU A 201 -8.33 24.30 4.10
N GLY A 202 -8.36 25.49 4.74
CA GLY A 202 -9.49 25.94 5.54
C GLY A 202 -9.46 25.46 6.99
N GLU A 203 -10.27 26.10 7.83
CA GLU A 203 -10.34 25.81 9.27
C GLU A 203 -11.31 24.68 9.59
N GLY A 204 -12.25 24.40 8.70
CA GLY A 204 -13.31 23.44 8.91
C GLY A 204 -14.43 23.94 9.82
N SER A 205 -15.45 23.11 9.99
CA SER A 205 -16.56 23.37 10.91
C SER A 205 -16.16 23.05 12.35
N PRO A 206 -16.70 23.75 13.33
CA PRO A 206 -16.52 23.39 14.74
C PRO A 206 -16.97 21.97 15.03
N SER A 207 -16.32 21.30 15.98
CA SER A 207 -16.74 19.98 16.43
C SER A 207 -18.16 20.01 16.97
N PRO A 208 -19.02 19.04 16.63
CA PRO A 208 -20.38 18.96 17.17
C PRO A 208 -20.38 18.78 18.71
N ALA A 209 -21.50 19.15 19.36
CA ALA A 209 -21.65 18.96 20.79
C ALA A 209 -21.41 17.49 21.20
N GLY A 210 -20.65 17.30 22.27
CA GLY A 210 -20.28 15.96 22.77
C GLY A 210 -19.14 15.28 22.03
N PHE A 211 -18.54 15.91 21.01
CA PHE A 211 -17.28 15.51 20.41
C PHE A 211 -16.11 16.27 21.04
N PRO A 212 -14.86 15.71 20.94
CA PRO A 212 -13.65 16.48 21.24
C PRO A 212 -13.54 17.74 20.38
N THR A 213 -13.03 18.81 20.96
CA THR A 213 -12.70 20.02 20.20
C THR A 213 -11.38 19.83 19.49
N VAL A 214 -11.32 20.24 18.22
CA VAL A 214 -10.13 20.12 17.36
C VAL A 214 -9.72 21.51 16.91
N GLU A 215 -8.49 21.89 17.20
CA GLU A 215 -7.89 23.18 16.84
C GLU A 215 -6.57 22.97 16.11
N PHE A 216 -6.25 23.80 15.14
CA PHE A 216 -4.98 23.79 14.41
C PHE A 216 -4.24 25.12 14.60
N PRO A 217 -3.71 25.39 15.81
CA PRO A 217 -3.11 26.69 16.15
C PRO A 217 -1.90 27.04 15.29
N ASP A 218 -1.16 26.03 14.80
CA ASP A 218 0.03 26.17 13.98
C ASP A 218 -0.24 25.86 12.50
N GLY A 219 -1.52 25.87 12.10
CA GLY A 219 -1.98 25.57 10.74
C GLY A 219 -2.10 24.08 10.42
N ASN A 220 -2.78 23.76 9.32
CA ASN A 220 -3.14 22.40 8.93
C ASN A 220 -1.95 21.47 8.61
N GLY A 221 -0.75 22.01 8.43
CA GLY A 221 0.48 21.25 8.24
C GLY A 221 1.10 20.69 9.53
N LYS A 222 0.50 20.96 10.68
CA LYS A 222 0.96 20.51 12.01
C LYS A 222 -0.11 19.68 12.70
N ALA A 223 0.30 18.91 13.71
CA ALA A 223 -0.63 18.11 14.51
C ALA A 223 -1.67 19.01 15.20
N PRO A 224 -2.96 18.61 15.20
CA PRO A 224 -3.99 19.35 15.88
C PRO A 224 -3.87 19.23 17.40
N LYS A 225 -4.36 20.25 18.10
CA LYS A 225 -4.69 20.16 19.51
C LYS A 225 -6.09 19.59 19.66
N VAL A 226 -6.20 18.46 20.36
CA VAL A 226 -7.47 17.80 20.65
C VAL A 226 -7.80 17.96 22.13
N THR A 227 -8.97 18.55 22.44
CA THR A 227 -9.45 18.74 23.81
C THR A 227 -10.66 17.83 24.06
N ILE A 228 -10.54 16.93 25.01
CA ILE A 228 -11.59 15.97 25.35
C ILE A 228 -12.68 16.68 26.17
N PRO A 229 -13.97 16.54 25.82
CA PRO A 229 -15.04 17.12 26.59
C PRO A 229 -15.22 16.40 27.92
N LYS A 230 -15.79 17.11 28.89
CA LYS A 230 -16.28 16.48 30.12
C LYS A 230 -17.57 15.71 29.82
N GLY A 231 -17.72 14.53 30.36
CA GLY A 231 -18.92 13.71 30.20
C GLY A 231 -18.63 12.22 30.00
N ASP A 232 -19.66 11.47 29.67
CA ASP A 232 -19.58 10.01 29.53
C ASP A 232 -18.74 9.62 28.30
N VAL A 233 -17.98 8.55 28.47
CA VAL A 233 -17.22 7.94 27.37
C VAL A 233 -18.20 7.30 26.37
N PRO A 234 -18.12 7.63 25.07
CA PRO A 234 -18.99 6.99 24.08
C PRO A 234 -18.75 5.48 24.01
N THR A 235 -19.84 4.71 24.03
CA THR A 235 -19.83 3.23 23.91
C THR A 235 -19.99 2.75 22.48
N GLU A 236 -20.34 3.64 21.55
CA GLU A 236 -20.44 3.39 20.12
C GLU A 236 -19.49 4.30 19.34
N THR A 237 -19.04 3.82 18.18
CA THR A 237 -18.24 4.65 17.28
C THR A 237 -19.03 5.85 16.80
N LYS A 238 -18.48 7.05 17.02
CA LYS A 238 -19.05 8.31 16.53
C LYS A 238 -18.10 8.92 15.50
N GLN A 239 -18.67 9.63 14.53
CA GLN A 239 -17.91 10.37 13.53
C GLN A 239 -18.51 11.74 13.27
N ALA A 240 -17.65 12.70 12.96
CA ALA A 240 -18.03 14.00 12.46
C ALA A 240 -17.11 14.41 11.31
N THR A 241 -17.66 14.96 10.24
CA THR A 241 -16.87 15.53 9.16
C THR A 241 -16.69 17.01 9.46
N LEU A 242 -15.46 17.44 9.71
CA LEU A 242 -15.11 18.82 10.03
C LEU A 242 -14.81 19.63 8.76
N ILE A 243 -14.22 19.00 7.75
CA ILE A 243 -14.07 19.54 6.40
C ILE A 243 -14.66 18.50 5.45
N GLU A 244 -15.61 18.91 4.61
CA GLU A 244 -16.13 18.05 3.54
C GLU A 244 -15.26 18.23 2.30
N GLY A 245 -14.62 17.13 1.85
CA GLY A 245 -13.83 17.13 0.65
C GLY A 245 -14.69 17.13 -0.62
N ASP A 246 -14.10 17.50 -1.72
CA ASP A 246 -14.71 17.52 -3.06
C ASP A 246 -14.04 16.52 -4.02
N GLY A 247 -12.97 15.85 -3.59
CA GLY A 247 -12.24 14.88 -4.38
C GLY A 247 -12.93 13.53 -4.52
N PRO A 248 -12.23 12.52 -5.08
CA PRO A 248 -12.75 11.17 -5.27
C PRO A 248 -13.24 10.53 -3.96
N VAL A 249 -14.29 9.69 -4.09
CA VAL A 249 -14.84 8.94 -2.96
C VAL A 249 -13.97 7.72 -2.66
N VAL A 250 -13.61 7.52 -1.41
CA VAL A 250 -12.93 6.32 -0.90
C VAL A 250 -13.85 5.12 -1.01
N LYS A 251 -13.43 4.10 -1.73
CA LYS A 251 -14.16 2.84 -1.88
C LYS A 251 -13.52 1.75 -1.01
N ALA A 252 -14.31 0.74 -0.66
CA ALA A 252 -13.77 -0.45 0.01
C ALA A 252 -12.66 -1.10 -0.84
N ASN A 253 -11.64 -1.62 -0.17
CA ASN A 253 -10.42 -2.21 -0.75
C ASN A 253 -9.53 -1.22 -1.52
N GLN A 254 -9.66 0.07 -1.24
CA GLN A 254 -8.71 1.08 -1.70
C GLN A 254 -7.77 1.50 -0.57
N PHE A 255 -6.61 2.00 -0.97
CA PHE A 255 -5.75 2.73 -0.05
C PHE A 255 -6.19 4.19 0.06
N ILE A 256 -6.00 4.78 1.23
CA ILE A 256 -5.96 6.22 1.42
C ILE A 256 -4.56 6.64 1.84
N ALA A 257 -4.10 7.79 1.35
CA ALA A 257 -3.02 8.53 1.97
C ALA A 257 -3.65 9.50 2.96
N ALA A 258 -3.25 9.42 4.23
CA ALA A 258 -3.84 10.25 5.28
C ALA A 258 -2.80 10.87 6.21
N GLN A 259 -3.05 12.12 6.61
CA GLN A 259 -2.51 12.63 7.86
C GLN A 259 -3.48 12.27 8.98
N TYR A 260 -2.94 11.86 10.12
CA TYR A 260 -3.78 11.53 11.28
C TYR A 260 -3.09 11.84 12.60
N HIS A 261 -3.91 12.11 13.61
CA HIS A 261 -3.50 12.29 14.99
C HIS A 261 -4.44 11.52 15.91
N GLY A 262 -3.88 10.60 16.67
CA GLY A 262 -4.60 9.72 17.60
C GLY A 262 -4.31 10.10 19.05
N VAL A 263 -5.38 10.33 19.85
CA VAL A 263 -5.27 10.58 21.28
C VAL A 263 -6.20 9.67 22.07
N LEU A 264 -5.90 9.43 23.35
CA LEU A 264 -6.75 8.69 24.27
C LEU A 264 -7.86 9.60 24.82
N TRP A 265 -9.10 9.10 24.86
CA TRP A 265 -10.22 9.85 25.43
C TRP A 265 -10.02 10.21 26.90
N LYS A 266 -9.42 9.29 27.69
CA LYS A 266 -9.29 9.44 29.15
C LYS A 266 -8.48 10.64 29.61
N ASP A 267 -7.48 11.06 28.82
CA ASP A 267 -6.52 12.09 29.21
C ASP A 267 -6.06 13.00 28.07
N GLY A 268 -6.53 12.76 26.84
CA GLY A 268 -6.12 13.53 25.66
C GLY A 268 -4.67 13.29 25.22
N LYS A 269 -3.98 12.29 25.81
CA LYS A 269 -2.60 12.01 25.47
C LYS A 269 -2.49 11.40 24.08
N ALA A 270 -1.62 11.99 23.24
CA ALA A 270 -1.32 11.44 21.93
C ALA A 270 -0.59 10.09 22.06
N PHE A 271 -1.01 9.13 21.26
CA PHE A 271 -0.34 7.82 21.16
C PHE A 271 0.29 7.61 19.78
N ASP A 272 -0.20 8.29 18.75
CA ASP A 272 0.36 8.23 17.39
C ASP A 272 -0.03 9.45 16.55
N SER A 273 0.89 9.92 15.69
CA SER A 273 0.66 11.05 14.81
C SER A 273 1.55 11.00 13.57
N SER A 274 0.94 11.01 12.39
CA SER A 274 1.68 11.12 11.13
C SER A 274 2.23 12.54 10.92
N TRP A 275 1.57 13.57 11.46
CA TRP A 275 2.09 14.94 11.42
C TRP A 275 3.43 15.06 12.17
N GLU A 276 3.58 14.38 13.31
CA GLU A 276 4.84 14.37 14.07
C GLU A 276 5.96 13.62 13.33
N ARG A 277 5.60 12.60 12.53
CA ARG A 277 6.54 11.90 11.65
C ARG A 277 6.88 12.67 10.37
N GLY A 278 6.15 13.75 10.08
CA GLY A 278 6.41 14.60 8.92
C GLY A 278 5.98 14.03 7.56
N ALA A 279 5.22 12.93 7.56
CA ALA A 279 4.75 12.28 6.32
C ALA A 279 3.38 11.63 6.50
N ALA A 280 2.52 11.76 5.49
CA ALA A 280 1.27 11.01 5.41
C ALA A 280 1.54 9.50 5.36
N ALA A 281 0.66 8.73 5.98
CA ALA A 281 0.70 7.27 5.96
C ALA A 281 -0.40 6.70 5.05
N ASP A 282 -0.16 5.50 4.55
CA ASP A 282 -1.07 4.82 3.63
C ASP A 282 -1.78 3.66 4.35
N PHE A 283 -3.11 3.60 4.21
CA PHE A 283 -3.94 2.60 4.87
C PHE A 283 -4.90 1.96 3.88
N PRO A 284 -4.95 0.61 3.80
CA PRO A 284 -6.02 -0.08 3.07
C PRO A 284 -7.32 0.04 3.87
N ILE A 285 -8.37 0.59 3.25
CA ILE A 285 -9.66 0.86 3.88
C ILE A 285 -10.74 -0.07 3.33
N GLY A 286 -11.62 -0.54 4.21
CA GLY A 286 -12.67 -1.49 3.86
C GLY A 286 -12.16 -2.90 3.53
N ALA A 287 -10.97 -3.23 4.01
CA ALA A 287 -10.27 -4.50 3.77
C ALA A 287 -10.04 -5.31 5.05
N GLY A 288 -10.44 -4.82 6.21
CA GLY A 288 -10.18 -5.45 7.51
C GLY A 288 -8.72 -5.37 7.97
N ALA A 289 -7.93 -4.48 7.38
CA ALA A 289 -6.51 -4.33 7.68
C ALA A 289 -6.20 -3.21 8.68
N VAL A 290 -7.20 -2.42 9.05
CA VAL A 290 -7.12 -1.38 10.08
C VAL A 290 -8.17 -1.66 11.16
N ILE A 291 -8.18 -0.89 12.24
CA ILE A 291 -9.20 -1.03 13.30
C ILE A 291 -10.61 -0.85 12.73
N PRO A 292 -11.61 -1.61 13.21
CA PRO A 292 -12.97 -1.61 12.65
C PRO A 292 -13.62 -0.23 12.56
N GLY A 293 -13.30 0.65 13.51
CA GLY A 293 -13.79 2.04 13.50
C GLY A 293 -13.35 2.83 12.28
N TRP A 294 -12.10 2.68 11.84
CA TRP A 294 -11.59 3.29 10.61
C TRP A 294 -12.21 2.66 9.36
N ASP A 295 -12.18 1.33 9.33
CA ASP A 295 -12.60 0.55 8.16
C ASP A 295 -14.03 0.85 7.74
N ARG A 296 -14.94 1.01 8.73
CA ARG A 296 -16.35 1.30 8.48
C ARG A 296 -16.66 2.78 8.23
N THR A 297 -15.89 3.70 8.82
CA THR A 297 -16.24 5.12 8.79
C THR A 297 -15.58 5.91 7.66
N LEU A 298 -14.42 5.46 7.16
CA LEU A 298 -13.68 6.15 6.11
C LEU A 298 -14.12 5.74 4.70
N VAL A 299 -14.72 4.56 4.51
CA VAL A 299 -15.42 4.22 3.26
C VAL A 299 -16.55 5.21 3.01
N GLY A 300 -16.65 5.72 1.79
CA GLY A 300 -17.64 6.72 1.39
C GLY A 300 -17.25 8.17 1.67
N LYS A 301 -16.16 8.43 2.40
CA LYS A 301 -15.61 9.78 2.54
C LYS A 301 -14.90 10.21 1.26
N LYS A 302 -14.74 11.50 1.07
CA LYS A 302 -14.04 12.05 -0.10
C LYS A 302 -12.62 12.47 0.24
N VAL A 303 -11.74 12.42 -0.72
CA VAL A 303 -10.44 13.08 -0.64
C VAL A 303 -10.65 14.57 -0.40
N GLY A 304 -9.84 15.16 0.48
CA GLY A 304 -10.02 16.52 0.98
C GLY A 304 -10.86 16.62 2.25
N SER A 305 -11.40 15.50 2.76
CA SER A 305 -12.17 15.53 4.01
C SER A 305 -11.28 15.45 5.24
N ARG A 306 -11.66 16.20 6.29
CA ARG A 306 -11.20 16.02 7.68
C ARG A 306 -12.29 15.34 8.48
N VAL A 307 -11.98 14.18 9.04
CA VAL A 307 -12.91 13.37 9.81
C VAL A 307 -12.44 13.24 11.25
N LEU A 308 -13.33 13.55 12.20
CA LEU A 308 -13.13 13.31 13.63
C LEU A 308 -13.84 12.03 14.01
N LEU A 309 -13.12 11.08 14.58
CA LEU A 309 -13.62 9.77 15.00
C LEU A 309 -13.47 9.61 16.51
N VAL A 310 -14.49 9.04 17.15
CA VAL A 310 -14.41 8.55 18.54
C VAL A 310 -14.73 7.06 18.49
N ILE A 311 -13.77 6.22 18.88
CA ILE A 311 -13.81 4.77 18.64
C ILE A 311 -13.66 4.04 19.98
N PRO A 312 -14.72 3.37 20.48
CA PRO A 312 -14.64 2.58 21.70
C PRO A 312 -13.80 1.32 21.50
N PRO A 313 -13.34 0.65 22.57
CA PRO A 313 -12.45 -0.52 22.49
C PRO A 313 -12.91 -1.61 21.52
N LYS A 314 -14.20 -1.93 21.49
CA LYS A 314 -14.77 -2.97 20.62
C LYS A 314 -14.57 -2.72 19.12
N ASP A 315 -14.44 -1.46 18.73
CA ASP A 315 -14.22 -1.01 17.34
C ASP A 315 -12.78 -0.51 17.13
N GLY A 316 -11.96 -0.52 18.20
CA GLY A 316 -10.54 -0.22 18.21
C GLY A 316 -9.70 -1.48 18.32
N TYR A 317 -8.88 -1.58 19.38
CA TYR A 317 -7.97 -2.70 19.60
C TYR A 317 -8.56 -3.82 20.48
N GLY A 318 -9.85 -3.75 20.82
CA GLY A 318 -10.53 -4.75 21.65
C GLY A 318 -9.97 -4.85 23.07
N GLU A 319 -10.31 -5.94 23.76
CA GLU A 319 -9.89 -6.20 25.16
C GLU A 319 -8.36 -6.33 25.32
N GLN A 320 -7.64 -6.70 24.26
CA GLN A 320 -6.18 -6.83 24.30
C GLN A 320 -5.47 -5.49 24.27
N GLY A 321 -6.10 -4.46 23.70
CA GLY A 321 -5.47 -3.15 23.49
C GLY A 321 -4.30 -3.22 22.49
N ASN A 322 -3.42 -2.23 22.58
CA ASN A 322 -2.13 -2.20 21.88
C ASN A 322 -1.04 -1.72 22.87
N PRO A 323 -0.41 -2.62 23.61
CA PRO A 323 0.57 -2.25 24.63
C PRO A 323 1.78 -1.49 24.07
N GLN A 324 2.20 -1.77 22.81
CA GLN A 324 3.30 -1.07 22.16
C GLN A 324 2.94 0.41 21.87
N GLY A 325 1.69 0.68 21.60
CA GLY A 325 1.15 2.04 21.44
C GLY A 325 0.67 2.68 22.76
N GLY A 326 0.84 2.00 23.91
CA GLY A 326 0.37 2.49 25.21
C GLY A 326 -1.16 2.51 25.34
N ILE A 327 -1.88 1.69 24.58
CA ILE A 327 -3.34 1.60 24.55
C ILE A 327 -3.80 0.37 25.32
N SER A 328 -4.61 0.56 26.37
CA SER A 328 -5.23 -0.53 27.12
C SER A 328 -6.50 -1.05 26.45
N GLY A 329 -6.96 -2.24 26.83
CA GLY A 329 -8.18 -2.86 26.31
C GLY A 329 -9.48 -2.13 26.67
N THR A 330 -9.41 -1.09 27.51
CA THR A 330 -10.55 -0.25 27.91
C THR A 330 -10.50 1.16 27.33
N ASP A 331 -9.45 1.50 26.57
CA ASP A 331 -9.26 2.86 26.07
C ASP A 331 -10.12 3.15 24.84
N THR A 332 -10.92 4.20 24.94
CA THR A 332 -11.59 4.82 23.80
C THR A 332 -10.61 5.75 23.10
N LEU A 333 -10.54 5.63 21.78
CA LEU A 333 -9.62 6.35 20.90
C LEU A 333 -10.32 7.53 20.24
N VAL A 334 -9.58 8.61 20.06
CA VAL A 334 -10.02 9.75 19.26
C VAL A 334 -9.01 9.93 18.13
N PHE A 335 -9.51 10.07 16.91
CA PHE A 335 -8.67 10.34 15.75
C PHE A 335 -9.16 11.56 14.99
N VAL A 336 -8.24 12.42 14.59
CA VAL A 336 -8.43 13.42 13.54
C VAL A 336 -7.73 12.86 12.30
N VAL A 337 -8.46 12.74 11.19
CA VAL A 337 -7.95 12.13 9.95
C VAL A 337 -8.22 13.05 8.78
N ASP A 338 -7.16 13.48 8.10
CA ASP A 338 -7.21 14.21 6.84
C ASP A 338 -6.95 13.24 5.69
N ILE A 339 -7.92 13.07 4.80
CA ILE A 339 -7.83 12.18 3.63
C ILE A 339 -7.21 12.97 2.49
N LEU A 340 -5.96 12.65 2.15
CA LEU A 340 -5.17 13.40 1.17
C LEU A 340 -5.21 12.80 -0.24
N ASP A 341 -5.45 11.49 -0.34
CA ASP A 341 -5.55 10.77 -1.61
C ASP A 341 -6.31 9.45 -1.43
N THR A 342 -6.79 8.84 -2.54
CA THR A 342 -7.31 7.46 -2.58
C THR A 342 -6.94 6.78 -3.88
N TYR A 343 -6.54 5.48 -3.81
CA TYR A 343 -6.04 4.74 -4.95
C TYR A 343 -6.17 3.22 -4.76
#